data_395208d568680a9c3f974918c373456d
#
_entry.id   395208d568680a9c3f974918c373456d
#
_cell.length_a   1.000
_cell.length_b   1.000
_cell.length_c   1.000
_cell.angle_alpha   90.00
_cell.angle_beta   90.00
_cell.angle_gamma   90.00
#
_symmetry.space_group_name_H-M   'P 1'
#
loop_
_entity.id
_entity.type
_entity.pdbx_description
1 polymer ?
#
loop_
_entity_poly.entity_id
_entity_poly.type
_entity_poly.pdbx_seq_one_letter_code
_entity_poly.pdbx_strand_id
1 'polypeptide(L)' 'MAKKERFVEVYSQGVMNVVKVLVDSETGVNYMLGSHDLRTGTGLTVLVDRDGKPIVTPIQE' A
#
# COMPACT_ATOMS: atom_id res chain seq x y z
N MET A 1 13.48 21.13 6.64
CA MET A 1 13.52 20.24 5.49
C MET A 1 12.53 19.10 5.67
N ALA A 2 11.71 18.90 4.67
CA ALA A 2 10.69 17.87 4.76
C ALA A 2 11.30 16.49 4.56
N LYS A 3 10.88 15.55 5.37
CA LYS A 3 11.26 14.17 5.17
C LYS A 3 10.40 13.55 4.09
N LYS A 4 11.01 12.77 3.23
CA LYS A 4 10.29 12.02 2.23
C LYS A 4 9.79 10.74 2.87
N GLU A 5 8.51 10.52 2.79
CA GLU A 5 7.93 9.29 3.34
C GLU A 5 8.23 8.12 2.43
N ARG A 6 8.63 7.03 3.03
CA ARG A 6 8.96 5.84 2.26
C ARG A 6 7.71 5.18 1.67
N PHE A 7 6.66 5.07 2.48
CA PHE A 7 5.43 4.43 2.02
C PHE A 7 4.41 5.49 1.68
N VAL A 8 3.96 5.49 0.43
CA VAL A 8 3.06 6.50 -0.09
C VAL A 8 1.72 5.88 -0.39
N GLU A 9 0.65 6.46 0.15
CA GLU A 9 -0.69 5.99 -0.14
C GLU A 9 -1.10 6.49 -1.52
N VAL A 10 -1.41 5.54 -2.42
CA VAL A 10 -1.80 5.88 -3.78
C VAL A 10 -3.27 5.60 -4.07
N TYR A 11 -3.94 4.89 -3.17
CA TYR A 11 -5.34 4.57 -3.34
C TYR A 11 -5.94 4.23 -1.99
N SER A 12 -7.17 4.62 -1.78
CA SER A 12 -7.90 4.21 -0.59
C SER A 12 -9.38 4.20 -0.89
N GLN A 13 -10.10 3.33 -0.21
CA GLN A 13 -11.55 3.28 -0.32
C GLN A 13 -12.13 2.76 0.98
N GLY A 14 -13.40 3.07 1.20
CA GLY A 14 -14.16 2.55 2.32
C GLY A 14 -14.20 3.50 3.50
N VAL A 15 -15.18 3.28 4.35
CA VAL A 15 -15.35 4.08 5.56
C VAL A 15 -15.12 3.21 6.78
N MET A 16 -15.81 2.07 6.85
CA MET A 16 -15.64 1.13 7.96
C MET A 16 -14.64 0.04 7.58
N ASN A 17 -14.81 -0.50 6.40
CA ASN A 17 -13.86 -1.49 5.86
C ASN A 17 -12.95 -0.74 4.92
N VAL A 18 -11.79 -0.35 5.41
CA VAL A 18 -10.88 0.52 4.67
C VAL A 18 -9.82 -0.31 3.98
N VAL A 19 -9.63 -0.06 2.70
CA VAL A 19 -8.57 -0.67 1.91
C VAL A 19 -7.70 0.43 1.36
N LYS A 20 -6.40 0.31 1.57
CA LYS A 20 -5.44 1.28 1.06
C LYS A 20 -4.35 0.56 0.29
N VAL A 21 -3.86 1.21 -0.75
CA VAL A 21 -2.70 0.72 -1.48
C VAL A 21 -1.54 1.66 -1.22
N LEU A 22 -0.45 1.08 -0.76
CA LEU A 22 0.75 1.82 -0.43
C LEU A 22 1.87 1.38 -1.35
N VAL A 23 2.72 2.33 -1.74
CA VAL A 23 3.88 2.05 -2.55
C VAL A 23 5.13 2.35 -1.74
N ASP A 24 6.04 1.37 -1.69
CA ASP A 24 7.35 1.58 -1.09
C ASP A 24 8.18 2.40 -2.07
N SER A 25 8.45 3.65 -1.72
CA SER A 25 9.12 4.55 -2.64
C SER A 25 10.59 4.18 -2.88
N GLU A 26 11.12 3.25 -2.10
CA GLU A 26 12.50 2.80 -2.32
C GLU A 26 12.59 1.64 -3.27
N THR A 27 11.57 0.79 -3.30
CA THR A 27 11.59 -0.41 -4.14
C THR A 27 10.53 -0.38 -5.23
N GLY A 28 9.49 0.42 -5.06
CA GLY A 28 8.38 0.45 -5.99
C GLY A 28 7.35 -0.65 -5.75
N VAL A 29 7.56 -1.49 -4.75
CA VAL A 29 6.65 -2.59 -4.49
C VAL A 29 5.35 -2.05 -3.89
N ASN A 30 4.23 -2.56 -4.39
CA ASN A 30 2.89 -2.18 -3.94
C ASN A 30 2.40 -3.11 -2.85
N TYR A 31 1.74 -2.55 -1.84
CA TYR A 31 1.16 -3.31 -0.74
C TYR A 31 -0.29 -2.92 -0.57
N MET A 32 -1.09 -3.87 -0.14
CA MET A 32 -2.48 -3.59 0.21
C MET A 32 -2.64 -3.69 1.72
N LEU A 33 -3.19 -2.63 2.30
CA LEU A 33 -3.47 -2.56 3.72
C LEU A 33 -4.98 -2.63 3.90
N GLY A 34 -5.44 -3.62 4.65
CA GLY A 34 -6.85 -3.78 4.90
C GLY A 34 -7.17 -3.62 6.37
N SER A 35 -8.19 -2.84 6.66
CA SER A 35 -8.64 -2.61 8.03
C SER A 35 -10.14 -2.79 8.08
N HIS A 36 -10.60 -3.65 9.00
CA HIS A 36 -12.02 -3.91 9.12
C HIS A 36 -12.74 -2.73 9.78
N ASP A 37 -12.18 -2.24 10.86
CA ASP A 37 -12.67 -1.03 11.49
C ASP A 37 -11.52 -0.43 12.30
N LEU A 38 -11.83 0.62 13.07
CA LEU A 38 -10.78 1.33 13.79
C LEU A 38 -10.23 0.55 14.98
N ARG A 39 -10.87 -0.54 15.35
CA ARG A 39 -10.49 -1.28 16.55
C ARG A 39 -9.98 -2.67 16.27
N THR A 40 -10.44 -3.29 15.21
CA THR A 40 -10.03 -4.64 14.90
C THR A 40 -8.75 -4.64 14.10
N GLY A 41 -8.21 -5.82 13.91
CA GLY A 41 -6.91 -5.95 13.30
C GLY A 41 -6.81 -5.41 11.90
N THR A 42 -5.60 -5.06 11.55
CA THR A 42 -5.25 -4.56 10.24
C THR A 42 -4.29 -5.55 9.61
N GLY A 43 -4.53 -5.88 8.36
CA GLY A 43 -3.66 -6.79 7.62
C GLY A 43 -2.96 -6.07 6.49
N LEU A 44 -1.72 -6.46 6.26
CA LEU A 44 -0.91 -5.91 5.19
C LEU A 44 -0.37 -7.06 4.35
N THR A 45 -0.50 -6.93 3.04
CA THR A 45 0.04 -7.94 2.14
C THR A 45 0.61 -7.29 0.90
N VAL A 46 1.60 -7.94 0.30
CA VAL A 46 2.15 -7.46 -0.96
C VAL A 46 1.15 -7.76 -2.08
N LEU A 47 1.00 -6.82 -3.00
CA LEU A 47 0.16 -7.04 -4.17
C LEU A 47 0.96 -7.76 -5.24
N VAL A 48 0.34 -8.77 -5.82
CA VAL A 48 0.99 -9.55 -6.88
C VAL A 48 0.15 -9.53 -8.13
N ASP A 49 0.82 -9.73 -9.27
CA ASP A 49 0.13 -9.82 -10.54
C ASP A 49 -0.39 -11.25 -10.75
N ARG A 50 -0.92 -11.49 -11.95
CA ARG A 50 -1.51 -12.80 -12.23
C ARG A 50 -0.49 -13.95 -12.18
N ASP A 51 0.79 -13.62 -12.32
CA ASP A 51 1.85 -14.62 -12.28
C ASP A 51 2.45 -14.78 -10.89
N GLY A 52 1.88 -14.09 -9.90
CA GLY A 52 2.35 -14.18 -8.53
C GLY A 52 3.58 -13.33 -8.24
N LYS A 53 3.92 -12.42 -9.13
CA LYS A 53 5.07 -11.55 -8.92
C LYS A 53 4.61 -10.22 -8.33
N PRO A 54 5.41 -9.63 -7.45
CA PRO A 54 5.03 -8.35 -6.87
C PRO A 54 4.83 -7.28 -7.94
N ILE A 55 3.78 -6.48 -7.73
CA ILE A 55 3.53 -5.34 -8.62
C ILE A 55 4.49 -4.24 -8.22
N VAL A 56 5.25 -3.76 -9.19
CA VAL A 56 6.26 -2.74 -8.95
C VAL A 56 5.91 -1.50 -9.76
N THR A 57 5.86 -0.37 -9.07
CA THR A 57 5.59 0.92 -9.70
C THR A 57 6.91 1.64 -9.90
N PRO A 58 7.22 2.08 -11.11
CA PRO A 58 8.45 2.85 -11.32
C PRO A 58 8.44 4.11 -10.46
N ILE A 59 9.56 4.34 -9.81
CA ILE A 59 9.71 5.51 -8.95
C ILE A 59 10.33 6.63 -9.76
N GLN A 60 9.70 7.80 -9.68
CA GLN A 60 10.24 8.97 -10.34
C GLN A 60 10.73 9.95 -9.27
N GLU A 61 11.96 10.32 -9.40
CA GLU A 61 12.58 11.23 -8.47
C GLU A 61 12.44 12.67 -8.91
#